data_c36319d27bf69471d638f9333cc02168
#
_entry.id   c36319d27bf69471d638f9333cc02168
#
_cell.length_a   1.000
_cell.length_b   1.000
_cell.length_c   1.000
_cell.angle_alpha   90.00
_cell.angle_beta   90.00
_cell.angle_gamma   90.00
#
_symmetry.space_group_name_H-M   'P 1'
#
loop_
_entity.id
_entity.type
_entity.pdbx_description
1 polymer ?
#
loop_
_entity_poly.entity_id
_entity_poly.type
_entity_poly.pdbx_seq_one_letter_code
_entity_poly.pdbx_strand_id
1 'polypeptide(L)'
;MDDGRALTVSRYRHHGQTPHIFGTLSTRSGKVVNLSEKEVSITPMQVTSLSNGRRLPLQWIINAPEHKINLTTRIIKSDMWLPFVIPYWEGPILASGSNEAWGFMQLTGY
;
A
#
# COMPACT_ATOMS: atom_id res chain seq x y z
N MET A 1 0.89 -9.13 9.35
CA MET A 1 -0.53 -9.19 9.80
C MET A 1 -0.60 -9.98 11.09
N ASP A 2 -1.68 -9.81 11.82
CA ASP A 2 -1.87 -10.46 13.13
C ASP A 2 -1.98 -11.98 13.08
N ASP A 3 -2.17 -12.56 11.90
CA ASP A 3 -2.19 -14.02 11.69
C ASP A 3 -0.83 -14.59 11.28
N GLY A 4 0.22 -13.79 11.32
CA GLY A 4 1.58 -14.21 10.97
C GLY A 4 1.92 -14.14 9.49
N ARG A 5 0.99 -13.70 8.64
CA ARG A 5 1.26 -13.47 7.21
C ARG A 5 1.87 -12.08 7.00
N ALA A 6 2.63 -11.93 5.94
CA ALA A 6 3.14 -10.64 5.50
C ALA A 6 2.78 -10.41 4.03
N LEU A 7 2.33 -9.21 3.72
CA LEU A 7 1.88 -8.85 2.39
C LEU A 7 2.69 -7.66 1.88
N THR A 8 3.17 -7.76 0.65
CA THR A 8 3.78 -6.65 -0.08
C THR A 8 2.95 -6.42 -1.34
N VAL A 9 2.53 -5.18 -1.58
CA VAL A 9 1.78 -4.81 -2.79
C VAL A 9 2.44 -3.60 -3.41
N SER A 10 2.65 -3.65 -4.73
CA SER A 10 3.21 -2.56 -5.51
C SER A 10 2.25 -2.17 -6.62
N ARG A 11 2.13 -0.85 -6.85
CA ARG A 11 1.33 -0.30 -7.92
C ARG A 11 2.18 0.68 -8.71
N TYR A 12 2.48 0.32 -9.97
CA TYR A 12 3.23 1.18 -10.87
C TYR A 12 2.29 1.92 -11.81
N ARG A 13 2.50 3.22 -11.92
CA ARG A 13 1.76 4.07 -12.84
C ARG A 13 2.67 4.52 -13.96
N HIS A 14 2.23 4.32 -15.20
CA HIS A 14 2.83 4.94 -16.37
C HIS A 14 1.84 5.94 -16.94
N HIS A 15 2.35 7.08 -17.36
CA HIS A 15 1.51 8.16 -17.89
C HIS A 15 0.65 7.64 -19.06
N GLY A 16 -0.67 7.79 -18.95
CA GLY A 16 -1.61 7.36 -19.98
C GLY A 16 -1.86 5.85 -20.09
N GLN A 17 -1.35 5.05 -19.13
CA GLN A 17 -1.52 3.60 -19.14
C GLN A 17 -2.26 3.12 -17.88
N THR A 18 -2.85 1.92 -17.98
CA THR A 18 -3.44 1.24 -16.84
C THR A 18 -2.36 0.91 -15.82
N PRO A 19 -2.57 1.19 -14.51
CA PRO A 19 -1.60 0.84 -13.49
C PRO A 19 -1.29 -0.65 -13.46
N HIS A 20 -0.03 -0.98 -13.25
CA HIS A 20 0.42 -2.36 -13.08
C HIS A 20 0.52 -2.69 -11.59
N ILE A 21 -0.15 -3.75 -11.17
CA ILE A 21 -0.23 -4.15 -9.76
C ILE A 21 0.34 -5.56 -9.62
N PHE A 22 1.17 -5.77 -8.61
CA PHE A 22 1.63 -7.09 -8.22
C PHE A 22 1.92 -7.10 -6.72
N GLY A 23 1.99 -8.29 -6.16
CA GLY A 23 2.28 -8.44 -4.76
C GLY A 23 2.89 -9.78 -4.42
N THR A 24 3.29 -9.93 -3.17
CA THR A 24 3.72 -11.19 -2.61
C THR A 24 3.07 -11.38 -1.25
N LEU A 25 2.70 -12.61 -0.96
CA LEU A 25 2.14 -13.00 0.32
C LEU A 25 3.01 -14.10 0.90
N SER A 26 3.59 -13.86 2.07
CA SER A 26 4.31 -14.90 2.79
C SER A 26 3.45 -15.42 3.93
N THR A 27 3.46 -16.75 4.09
CA THR A 27 2.72 -17.41 5.15
C THR A 27 3.57 -17.49 6.41
N ARG A 28 2.92 -17.82 7.52
CA ARG A 28 3.59 -17.99 8.80
C ARG A 28 4.68 -19.07 8.75
N SER A 29 4.53 -20.09 7.90
CA SER A 29 5.53 -21.13 7.70
C SER A 29 6.68 -20.75 6.79
N GLY A 30 6.66 -19.53 6.23
CA GLY A 30 7.70 -19.03 5.33
C GLY A 30 7.46 -19.29 3.85
N LYS A 31 6.32 -19.85 3.48
CA LYS A 31 5.95 -20.05 2.08
C LYS A 31 5.60 -18.70 1.45
N VAL A 32 6.14 -18.42 0.26
CA VAL A 32 5.89 -17.19 -0.47
C VAL A 32 5.02 -17.48 -1.69
N VAL A 33 3.96 -16.70 -1.87
CA VAL A 33 3.05 -16.76 -3.01
C VAL A 33 3.10 -15.43 -3.74
N ASN A 34 3.31 -15.47 -5.06
CA ASN A 34 3.22 -14.29 -5.89
C ASN A 34 1.76 -14.03 -6.25
N LEU A 35 1.35 -12.76 -6.17
CA LEU A 35 0.00 -12.34 -6.48
C LEU A 35 0.01 -11.52 -7.76
N SER A 36 -0.79 -11.93 -8.74
CA SER A 36 -0.98 -11.17 -9.98
C SER A 36 -2.01 -10.06 -9.78
N GLU A 37 -2.13 -9.18 -10.77
CA GLU A 37 -3.12 -8.11 -10.76
C GLU A 37 -4.56 -8.61 -10.73
N LYS A 38 -4.81 -9.88 -11.05
CA LYS A 38 -6.12 -10.51 -10.95
C LYS A 38 -6.43 -11.00 -9.54
N GLU A 39 -5.40 -11.17 -8.73
CA GLU A 39 -5.50 -11.74 -7.38
C GLU A 39 -5.45 -10.71 -6.27
N VAL A 40 -4.89 -9.55 -6.56
CA VAL A 40 -4.78 -8.47 -5.57
C VAL A 40 -5.12 -7.13 -6.23
N SER A 41 -5.88 -6.32 -5.51
CA SER A 41 -6.16 -4.93 -5.90
C SER A 41 -5.75 -3.98 -4.81
N ILE A 42 -5.33 -2.79 -5.20
CA ILE A 42 -5.04 -1.69 -4.30
C ILE A 42 -5.65 -0.42 -4.88
N THR A 43 -6.55 0.19 -4.13
CA THR A 43 -7.37 1.31 -4.58
C THR A 43 -7.23 2.49 -3.64
N PRO A 44 -6.90 3.69 -4.16
CA PRO A 44 -6.83 4.89 -3.33
C PRO A 44 -8.24 5.32 -2.89
N MET A 45 -8.37 5.73 -1.63
CA MET A 45 -9.65 6.20 -1.09
C MET A 45 -9.69 7.71 -0.93
N GLN A 46 -8.68 8.28 -0.28
CA GLN A 46 -8.66 9.69 0.06
C GLN A 46 -7.36 10.34 -0.32
N VAL A 47 -7.46 11.58 -0.78
CA VAL A 47 -6.30 12.42 -1.06
C VAL A 47 -6.14 13.38 0.12
N THR A 48 -4.94 13.40 0.69
CA THR A 48 -4.59 14.26 1.81
C THR A 48 -3.69 15.38 1.32
N SER A 49 -3.98 16.61 1.74
CA SER A 49 -3.12 17.76 1.45
C SER A 49 -2.01 17.85 2.50
N LEU A 50 -0.78 17.93 2.03
CA LEU A 50 0.39 18.12 2.89
C LEU A 50 0.67 19.60 3.11
N SER A 51 1.47 19.90 4.14
CA SER A 51 1.90 21.26 4.45
C SER A 51 2.70 21.92 3.32
N ASN A 52 3.35 21.11 2.47
CA ASN A 52 4.10 21.60 1.31
C ASN A 52 3.23 21.87 0.08
N GLY A 53 1.89 21.76 0.19
CA GLY A 53 0.96 21.98 -0.90
C GLY A 53 0.69 20.77 -1.78
N ARG A 54 1.39 19.68 -1.59
CA ARG A 54 1.18 18.45 -2.36
C ARG A 54 -0.07 17.72 -1.87
N ARG A 55 -0.71 17.00 -2.79
CA ARG A 55 -1.88 16.18 -2.50
C ARG A 55 -1.55 14.72 -2.81
N LEU A 56 -1.66 13.87 -1.80
CA LEU A 56 -1.27 12.47 -1.90
C LEU A 56 -2.43 11.54 -1.50
N PRO A 57 -2.56 10.39 -2.21
CA PRO A 57 -3.49 9.34 -1.78
C PRO A 57 -2.83 8.55 -0.64
N LEU A 58 -3.14 8.91 0.60
CA LEU A 58 -2.50 8.31 1.78
C LEU A 58 -3.34 7.21 2.42
N GLN A 59 -4.55 6.97 1.93
CA GLN A 59 -5.40 5.88 2.40
C GLN A 59 -5.79 4.97 1.24
N TRP A 60 -5.62 3.67 1.44
CA TRP A 60 -5.81 2.67 0.41
C TRP A 60 -6.65 1.49 0.91
N ILE A 61 -7.40 0.87 0.00
CA ILE A 61 -8.00 -0.44 0.23
C ILE A 61 -7.17 -1.47 -0.51
N ILE A 62 -6.76 -2.51 0.21
CA ILE A 62 -6.06 -3.65 -0.34
C ILE A 62 -6.98 -4.85 -0.25
N ASN A 63 -7.22 -5.50 -1.37
CA ASN A 63 -8.13 -6.64 -1.44
C ASN A 63 -7.49 -7.80 -2.18
N ALA A 64 -7.40 -8.96 -1.52
CA ALA A 64 -6.96 -10.22 -2.10
C ALA A 64 -7.95 -11.31 -1.65
N PRO A 65 -9.10 -11.41 -2.32
CA PRO A 65 -10.23 -12.22 -1.82
C PRO A 65 -9.93 -13.71 -1.74
N GLU A 66 -9.10 -14.25 -2.63
CA GLU A 66 -8.72 -15.66 -2.57
C GLU A 66 -7.92 -16.01 -1.32
N HIS A 67 -7.31 -15.02 -0.69
CA HIS A 67 -6.54 -15.16 0.54
C HIS A 67 -7.26 -14.59 1.76
N LYS A 68 -8.53 -14.22 1.59
CA LYS A 68 -9.38 -13.63 2.64
C LYS A 68 -8.77 -12.36 3.24
N ILE A 69 -8.19 -11.53 2.39
CA ILE A 69 -7.59 -10.26 2.79
C ILE A 69 -8.42 -9.11 2.25
N ASN A 70 -8.87 -8.25 3.15
CA ASN A 70 -9.49 -6.96 2.83
C ASN A 70 -9.06 -5.97 3.91
N LEU A 71 -8.15 -5.07 3.54
CA LEU A 71 -7.53 -4.15 4.47
C LEU A 71 -7.74 -2.71 4.02
N THR A 72 -8.03 -1.84 4.98
CA THR A 72 -8.01 -0.39 4.79
C THR A 72 -6.82 0.15 5.55
N THR A 73 -5.92 0.84 4.85
CA THR A 73 -4.74 1.42 5.46
C THR A 73 -5.01 2.82 5.96
N ARG A 74 -4.28 3.25 6.99
CA ARG A 74 -4.26 4.62 7.46
C ARG A 74 -2.84 5.01 7.85
N ILE A 75 -2.50 6.26 7.61
CA ILE A 75 -1.20 6.80 8.00
C ILE A 75 -1.20 7.12 9.49
N ILE A 76 0.00 7.12 10.09
CA ILE A 76 0.20 7.54 11.47
C ILE A 76 0.53 9.04 11.50
N LYS A 77 1.32 9.50 10.51
CA LYS A 77 1.79 10.88 10.44
C LYS A 77 1.84 11.32 8.99
N SER A 78 1.22 12.44 8.66
CA SER A 78 1.17 12.95 7.28
C SER A 78 2.47 13.63 6.84
N ASP A 79 3.24 14.19 7.76
CA ASP A 79 4.44 14.97 7.47
C ASP A 79 5.68 14.06 7.31
N MET A 80 5.65 13.22 6.27
CA MET A 80 6.69 12.22 5.98
C MET A 80 7.24 12.38 4.57
N TRP A 81 7.18 13.58 4.02
CA TRP A 81 7.70 13.85 2.68
C TRP A 81 9.23 14.01 2.73
N LEU A 82 9.94 13.31 1.83
CA LEU A 82 11.39 13.34 1.72
C LEU A 82 11.78 14.02 0.39
N PRO A 83 12.38 15.24 0.46
CA PRO A 83 12.67 16.04 -0.73
C PRO A 83 14.05 15.71 -1.35
N PHE A 84 14.27 14.45 -1.70
CA PHE A 84 15.51 14.02 -2.35
C PHE A 84 15.47 14.29 -3.86
N VAL A 85 16.47 13.82 -4.60
CA VAL A 85 16.54 13.97 -6.07
C VAL A 85 15.28 13.40 -6.73
N ILE A 86 14.83 12.24 -6.27
CA ILE A 86 13.51 11.72 -6.58
C ILE A 86 12.70 11.88 -5.30
N PRO A 87 11.87 12.92 -5.19
CA PRO A 87 11.13 13.16 -3.97
C PRO A 87 10.03 12.10 -3.79
N TYR A 88 9.83 11.68 -2.56
CA TYR A 88 8.83 10.69 -2.23
C TYR A 88 8.29 10.85 -0.81
N TRP A 89 7.13 10.27 -0.58
CA TRP A 89 6.54 10.13 0.75
C TRP A 89 6.80 8.71 1.23
N GLU A 90 7.29 8.56 2.45
CA GLU A 90 7.47 7.26 3.09
C GLU A 90 7.14 7.36 4.56
N GLY A 91 6.32 6.44 5.05
CA GLY A 91 5.95 6.47 6.44
C GLY A 91 5.26 5.20 6.91
N PRO A 92 5.15 5.06 8.23
CA PRO A 92 4.46 3.92 8.83
C PRO A 92 2.96 4.02 8.61
N ILE A 93 2.34 2.86 8.45
CA ILE A 93 0.89 2.73 8.31
C ILE A 93 0.35 1.68 9.26
N LEU A 94 -0.93 1.84 9.57
CA LEU A 94 -1.73 0.81 10.20
C LEU A 94 -2.79 0.35 9.21
N ALA A 95 -3.21 -0.89 9.33
CA ALA A 95 -4.28 -1.41 8.50
C ALA A 95 -5.25 -2.23 9.35
N SER A 96 -6.50 -2.19 8.96
CA SER A 96 -7.57 -2.93 9.62
C SER A 96 -8.58 -3.43 8.61
N GLY A 97 -9.41 -4.37 9.03
CA GLY A 97 -10.42 -5.01 8.20
C GLY A 97 -10.46 -6.49 8.50
N SER A 98 -10.12 -7.33 7.52
CA SER A 98 -10.04 -8.77 7.74
C SER A 98 -9.00 -9.15 8.78
N ASN A 99 -7.95 -8.33 8.93
CA ASN A 99 -6.85 -8.51 9.86
C ASN A 99 -6.44 -7.16 10.44
N GLU A 100 -5.66 -7.19 11.51
CA GLU A 100 -4.91 -6.04 11.99
C GLU A 100 -3.48 -6.16 11.48
N ALA A 101 -2.92 -5.06 11.00
CA ALA A 101 -1.56 -5.05 10.46
C ALA A 101 -0.90 -3.69 10.66
N TRP A 102 0.41 -3.69 10.59
CA TRP A 102 1.21 -2.48 10.52
C TRP A 102 2.30 -2.68 9.48
N GLY A 103 2.79 -1.60 8.94
CA GLY A 103 3.80 -1.69 7.90
C GLY A 103 4.28 -0.31 7.47
N PHE A 104 4.79 -0.25 6.24
CA PHE A 104 5.28 0.97 5.63
C PHE A 104 4.68 1.17 4.26
N MET A 105 4.52 2.43 3.89
CA MET A 105 4.08 2.81 2.57
C MET A 105 5.08 3.79 1.97
N GLN A 106 5.32 3.68 0.66
CA GLN A 106 6.14 4.59 -0.10
C GLN A 106 5.36 5.05 -1.32
N LEU A 107 5.33 6.36 -1.56
CA LEU A 107 4.68 6.97 -2.71
C LEU A 107 5.67 7.85 -3.46
N THR A 108 5.86 7.54 -4.74
CA THR A 108 6.79 8.26 -5.63
C THR A 108 6.03 8.77 -6.84
N GLY A 109 6.39 9.95 -7.34
CA GLY A 109 5.80 10.51 -8.56
C GLY A 109 4.51 11.31 -8.33
N TYR A 110 4.30 11.77 -7.11
CA TYR A 110 3.13 12.58 -6.77
C TYR A 110 3.47 14.05 -6.59
#